data_58a8dc73a429770a973cc7304aac4c6f
#
_entry.id   58a8dc73a429770a973cc7304aac4c6f
#
_cell.length_a   1.000
_cell.length_b   1.000
_cell.length_c   1.000
_cell.angle_alpha   90.00
_cell.angle_beta   90.00
_cell.angle_gamma   90.00
#
_symmetry.space_group_name_H-M   'P 1'
#
loop_
_entity.id
_entity.type
_entity.pdbx_description
1 polymer ?
#
loop_
_entity_poly.entity_id
_entity_poly.type
_entity_poly.pdbx_seq_one_letter_code
_entity_poly.pdbx_strand_id
1 'polypeptide(L)'
;MELTVRRSRLARHLHKQEHTEINLVSMIDMMTILVFFLLVHGGFIRLAVLQLNLPSAQSAAQPEPPAFELEITVREASIDIGDRSTGLINRVAKTESGYDYVQLTDQLRRIKEQYPAKEEATVLVEPYIPYEVLVAVMDRVRVAEERDDVLNRVNRVELFPQVSVGDAPL
;
A
#
# COMPACT_ATOMS: atom_id res chain seq x y z
N MET A 1 -79.51 40.39 2.64
CA MET A 1 -78.90 39.45 3.62
C MET A 1 -77.89 38.54 2.93
N GLU A 2 -77.27 38.93 1.85
CA GLU A 2 -76.28 38.09 1.10
C GLU A 2 -74.83 38.58 1.07
N LEU A 3 -74.57 39.74 1.57
CA LEU A 3 -73.20 40.34 1.52
C LEU A 3 -72.28 39.99 2.67
N THR A 4 -72.82 39.41 3.74
CA THR A 4 -72.04 39.02 4.93
C THR A 4 -71.42 37.64 4.85
N VAL A 5 -71.96 36.77 4.03
CA VAL A 5 -71.47 35.35 3.90
C VAL A 5 -70.26 35.26 2.97
N ARG A 6 -70.08 36.23 2.05
CA ARG A 6 -68.98 36.22 1.10
C ARG A 6 -67.64 36.67 1.67
N ARG A 7 -67.65 37.49 2.75
CA ARG A 7 -66.43 37.94 3.42
C ARG A 7 -65.78 36.88 4.29
N SER A 8 -66.50 35.94 4.80
CA SER A 8 -65.99 34.89 5.69
C SER A 8 -65.24 33.77 4.95
N ARG A 9 -65.47 33.61 3.63
CA ARG A 9 -64.77 32.60 2.83
C ARG A 9 -63.41 33.10 2.30
N LEU A 10 -63.27 34.39 2.04
CA LEU A 10 -61.99 34.98 1.60
C LEU A 10 -60.99 35.07 2.73
N ALA A 11 -61.43 35.30 3.97
CA ALA A 11 -60.54 35.36 5.13
C ALA A 11 -59.93 34.02 5.54
N ARG A 12 -60.49 32.89 5.10
CA ARG A 12 -60.04 31.54 5.43
C ARG A 12 -58.96 31.03 4.48
N HIS A 13 -58.77 31.66 3.32
CA HIS A 13 -57.72 31.29 2.35
C HIS A 13 -56.40 32.04 2.54
N LEU A 14 -56.39 33.09 3.36
CA LEU A 14 -55.16 33.88 3.58
C LEU A 14 -54.32 33.41 4.76
N HIS A 15 -54.70 32.34 5.46
CA HIS A 15 -54.01 31.89 6.65
C HIS A 15 -53.30 30.53 6.46
N LYS A 16 -53.14 30.08 5.20
CA LYS A 16 -52.32 28.90 4.93
C LYS A 16 -51.04 29.29 4.19
N GLN A 17 -50.33 30.28 4.72
CA GLN A 17 -48.89 30.31 4.54
C GLN A 17 -48.33 29.35 5.57
N GLU A 18 -48.21 28.12 5.19
CA GLU A 18 -47.30 27.20 5.83
C GLU A 18 -45.92 27.85 5.69
N HIS A 19 -45.48 28.53 6.73
CA HIS A 19 -44.07 28.85 6.90
C HIS A 19 -43.35 27.52 6.90
N THR A 20 -42.79 27.15 5.75
CA THR A 20 -41.80 26.11 5.65
C THR A 20 -40.60 26.68 6.39
N GLU A 21 -40.67 26.66 7.72
CA GLU A 21 -39.53 26.93 8.56
C GLU A 21 -38.53 25.84 8.23
N ILE A 22 -37.53 26.20 7.43
CA ILE A 22 -36.39 25.34 7.16
C ILE A 22 -35.81 25.05 8.54
N ASN A 23 -35.95 23.80 8.97
CA ASN A 23 -35.43 23.36 10.27
C ASN A 23 -33.88 23.38 10.22
N LEU A 24 -33.31 24.57 10.50
CA LEU A 24 -31.87 24.81 10.47
C LEU A 24 -31.14 23.84 11.40
N VAL A 25 -31.78 23.42 12.49
CA VAL A 25 -31.19 22.46 13.43
C VAL A 25 -30.97 21.11 12.77
N SER A 26 -31.97 20.61 12.01
CA SER A 26 -31.84 19.35 11.27
C SER A 26 -30.77 19.44 10.16
N MET A 27 -30.64 20.60 9.53
CA MET A 27 -29.62 20.82 8.50
C MET A 27 -28.23 20.86 9.09
N ILE A 28 -28.04 21.50 10.25
CA ILE A 28 -26.75 21.53 10.97
C ILE A 28 -26.37 20.13 11.44
N ASP A 29 -27.32 19.33 11.92
CA ASP A 29 -27.06 17.97 12.37
C ASP A 29 -26.54 17.07 11.23
N MET A 30 -27.21 17.13 10.06
CA MET A 30 -26.77 16.43 8.85
C MET A 30 -25.38 16.88 8.40
N MET A 31 -25.10 18.19 8.44
CA MET A 31 -23.78 18.72 8.10
C MET A 31 -22.71 18.24 9.08
N THR A 32 -23.03 18.19 10.37
CA THR A 32 -22.10 17.74 11.42
C THR A 32 -21.75 16.26 11.24
N ILE A 33 -22.75 15.41 10.96
CA ILE A 33 -22.55 13.98 10.70
C ILE A 33 -21.68 13.80 9.45
N LEU A 34 -21.95 14.57 8.38
CA LEU A 34 -21.19 14.49 7.12
C LEU A 34 -19.73 14.91 7.32
N VAL A 35 -19.49 16.00 8.04
CA VAL A 35 -18.13 16.46 8.37
C VAL A 35 -17.39 15.41 9.20
N PHE A 36 -18.03 14.85 10.23
CA PHE A 36 -17.45 13.81 11.06
C PHE A 36 -17.11 12.56 10.23
N PHE A 37 -18.03 12.15 9.34
CA PHE A 37 -17.81 11.04 8.41
C PHE A 37 -16.59 11.28 7.50
N LEU A 38 -16.49 12.50 6.94
CA LEU A 38 -15.33 12.87 6.09
C LEU A 38 -14.03 12.88 6.87
N LEU A 39 -14.03 13.36 8.12
CA LEU A 39 -12.83 13.36 8.98
C LEU A 39 -12.38 11.94 9.31
N VAL A 40 -13.32 11.04 9.64
CA VAL A 40 -13.01 9.63 9.91
C VAL A 40 -12.50 8.93 8.67
N HIS A 41 -13.16 9.11 7.51
CA HIS A 41 -12.72 8.52 6.24
C HIS A 41 -11.42 9.12 5.72
N GLY A 42 -11.22 10.44 5.85
CA GLY A 42 -10.00 11.13 5.43
C GLY A 42 -8.77 10.67 6.22
N GLY A 43 -8.93 10.27 7.47
CA GLY A 43 -7.85 9.72 8.29
C GLY A 43 -7.36 8.32 7.84
N PHE A 44 -8.19 7.58 7.09
CA PHE A 44 -7.82 6.26 6.57
C PHE A 44 -7.19 6.28 5.18
N ILE A 45 -7.28 7.39 4.46
CA ILE A 45 -6.53 7.56 3.22
C ILE A 45 -5.08 7.80 3.63
N ARG A 46 -4.30 6.73 3.74
CA ARG A 46 -2.85 6.84 3.65
C ARG A 46 -2.59 7.37 2.25
N LEU A 47 -2.31 8.66 2.18
CA LEU A 47 -1.72 9.24 0.98
C LEU A 47 -0.44 8.45 0.74
N ALA A 48 -0.49 7.52 -0.21
CA ALA A 48 0.71 7.05 -0.87
C ALA A 48 1.28 8.31 -1.54
N VAL A 49 2.10 9.03 -0.81
CA VAL A 49 2.90 10.12 -1.38
C VAL A 49 3.87 9.42 -2.30
N LEU A 50 3.47 9.32 -3.55
CA LEU A 50 4.42 9.05 -4.63
C LEU A 50 5.37 10.24 -4.61
N GLN A 51 6.51 10.09 -3.94
CA GLN A 51 7.60 11.05 -4.03
C GLN A 51 8.16 10.96 -5.44
N LEU A 52 7.50 11.67 -6.35
CA LEU A 52 8.09 11.99 -7.65
C LEU A 52 9.24 12.95 -7.35
N ASN A 53 10.45 12.42 -7.20
CA ASN A 53 11.67 13.18 -7.29
C ASN A 53 11.79 13.69 -8.71
N LEU A 54 11.11 14.80 -9.00
CA LEU A 54 11.35 15.57 -10.21
C LEU A 54 12.72 16.25 -10.02
N PRO A 55 13.71 15.97 -10.86
CA PRO A 55 14.96 16.70 -10.81
C PRO A 55 14.64 18.18 -11.06
N SER A 56 14.75 18.99 -10.00
CA SER A 56 14.68 20.44 -10.14
C SER A 56 15.87 20.87 -10.98
N ALA A 57 15.60 21.54 -12.11
CA ALA A 57 16.55 21.95 -13.12
C ALA A 57 17.60 23.00 -12.63
N GLN A 58 17.86 23.12 -11.34
CA GLN A 58 18.75 24.13 -10.77
C GLN A 58 19.80 23.59 -9.79
N SER A 59 19.98 22.30 -9.67
CA SER A 59 21.11 21.77 -8.92
C SER A 59 21.95 20.92 -9.87
N ALA A 60 23.08 21.47 -10.32
CA ALA A 60 24.17 20.70 -10.88
C ALA A 60 24.85 19.88 -9.75
N ALA A 61 24.04 19.10 -9.03
CA ALA A 61 24.54 18.03 -8.21
C ALA A 61 24.97 16.91 -9.16
N GLN A 62 26.20 16.47 -9.02
CA GLN A 62 26.68 15.26 -9.66
C GLN A 62 25.62 14.17 -9.49
N PRO A 63 25.25 13.41 -10.54
CA PRO A 63 24.31 12.32 -10.40
C PRO A 63 24.87 11.39 -9.33
N GLU A 64 24.19 11.32 -8.18
CA GLU A 64 24.47 10.26 -7.23
C GLU A 64 24.34 8.93 -7.97
N PRO A 65 25.27 8.01 -7.81
CA PRO A 65 25.14 6.69 -8.42
C PRO A 65 23.79 6.12 -8.03
N PRO A 66 23.06 5.49 -8.97
CA PRO A 66 21.73 4.97 -8.68
C PRO A 66 21.80 4.10 -7.44
N ALA A 67 21.00 4.45 -6.45
CA ALA A 67 20.93 3.70 -5.19
C ALA A 67 20.51 2.26 -5.50
N PHE A 68 21.16 1.28 -4.91
CA PHE A 68 20.80 -0.13 -5.04
C PHE A 68 19.36 -0.36 -4.63
N GLU A 69 18.53 -0.88 -5.54
CA GLU A 69 17.11 -1.22 -5.31
C GLU A 69 16.90 -2.72 -5.49
N LEU A 70 16.81 -3.46 -4.39
CA LEU A 70 16.61 -4.90 -4.43
C LEU A 70 15.23 -5.23 -4.99
N GLU A 71 15.23 -6.01 -6.08
CA GLU A 71 14.03 -6.50 -6.74
C GLU A 71 14.06 -8.04 -6.83
N ILE A 72 12.99 -8.69 -6.41
CA ILE A 72 12.86 -10.14 -6.40
C ILE A 72 11.66 -10.49 -7.27
N THR A 73 11.88 -11.08 -8.43
CA THR A 73 10.80 -11.46 -9.35
C THR A 73 10.50 -12.94 -9.25
N VAL A 74 9.29 -13.26 -8.80
CA VAL A 74 8.81 -14.63 -8.69
C VAL A 74 8.15 -15.05 -10.00
N ARG A 75 8.77 -15.98 -10.70
CA ARG A 75 8.30 -16.56 -11.97
C ARG A 75 7.88 -18.01 -11.79
N GLU A 76 7.16 -18.56 -12.76
CA GLU A 76 6.73 -19.95 -12.71
C GLU A 76 7.90 -20.94 -12.58
N ALA A 77 9.01 -20.69 -13.25
CA ALA A 77 10.18 -21.58 -13.32
C ALA A 77 11.36 -21.16 -12.42
N SER A 78 11.35 -19.95 -11.85
CA SER A 78 12.49 -19.41 -11.09
C SER A 78 12.10 -18.27 -10.18
N ILE A 79 13.00 -17.96 -9.24
CA ILE A 79 12.99 -16.67 -8.53
C ILE A 79 14.22 -15.91 -8.99
N ASP A 80 14.01 -14.75 -9.58
CA ASP A 80 15.05 -13.88 -10.08
C ASP A 80 15.33 -12.81 -9.04
N ILE A 81 16.60 -12.62 -8.69
CA ILE A 81 17.06 -11.61 -7.75
C ILE A 81 17.86 -10.60 -8.54
N GLY A 82 17.49 -9.34 -8.46
CA GLY A 82 18.12 -8.28 -9.25
C GLY A 82 18.17 -6.96 -8.52
N ASP A 83 18.79 -6.02 -9.17
CA ASP A 83 18.73 -4.61 -8.85
C ASP A 83 18.00 -3.89 -9.97
N ARG A 84 17.07 -3.04 -9.62
CA ARG A 84 16.25 -2.31 -10.59
C ARG A 84 17.07 -1.50 -11.59
N SER A 85 18.25 -1.02 -11.19
CA SER A 85 19.13 -0.20 -12.04
C SER A 85 20.10 -1.02 -12.88
N THR A 86 20.66 -2.10 -12.31
CA THR A 86 21.71 -2.91 -12.97
C THR A 86 21.20 -4.22 -13.55
N GLY A 87 19.97 -4.61 -13.21
CA GLY A 87 19.30 -5.81 -13.71
C GLY A 87 19.54 -7.06 -12.88
N LEU A 88 19.51 -8.22 -13.53
CA LEU A 88 19.57 -9.52 -12.87
C LEU A 88 20.93 -9.77 -12.20
N ILE A 89 20.93 -10.06 -10.90
CA ILE A 89 22.11 -10.44 -10.14
C ILE A 89 22.23 -11.96 -10.07
N ASN A 90 21.14 -12.65 -9.73
CA ASN A 90 21.13 -14.10 -9.60
C ASN A 90 19.74 -14.68 -9.92
N ARG A 91 19.73 -15.98 -10.25
CA ARG A 91 18.50 -16.73 -10.52
C ARG A 91 18.50 -18.03 -9.73
N VAL A 92 17.43 -18.25 -8.98
CA VAL A 92 17.17 -19.48 -8.27
C VAL A 92 16.14 -20.28 -9.05
N ALA A 93 16.58 -21.36 -9.69
CA ALA A 93 15.68 -22.22 -10.48
C ALA A 93 14.74 -23.01 -9.56
N LYS A 94 13.52 -23.25 -10.03
CA LYS A 94 12.58 -24.14 -9.39
C LYS A 94 13.06 -25.57 -9.56
N THR A 95 13.00 -26.35 -8.48
CA THR A 95 13.33 -27.80 -8.48
C THR A 95 12.06 -28.63 -8.62
N GLU A 96 12.22 -29.94 -8.76
CA GLU A 96 11.08 -30.88 -8.78
C GLU A 96 10.26 -30.82 -7.47
N SER A 97 10.89 -30.47 -6.36
CA SER A 97 10.26 -30.30 -5.04
C SER A 97 9.64 -28.92 -4.79
N GLY A 98 9.77 -27.99 -5.75
CA GLY A 98 9.27 -26.61 -5.62
C GLY A 98 10.40 -25.57 -5.69
N TYR A 99 10.13 -24.35 -5.18
CA TYR A 99 11.12 -23.28 -5.13
C TYR A 99 12.16 -23.55 -4.03
N ASP A 100 13.43 -23.31 -4.34
CA ASP A 100 14.52 -23.46 -3.38
C ASP A 100 14.65 -22.19 -2.49
N TYR A 101 13.87 -22.19 -1.42
CA TYR A 101 13.88 -21.08 -0.44
C TYR A 101 15.18 -21.00 0.36
N VAL A 102 15.94 -22.10 0.47
CA VAL A 102 17.23 -22.09 1.18
C VAL A 102 18.24 -21.31 0.37
N GLN A 103 18.36 -21.64 -0.92
CA GLN A 103 19.22 -20.91 -1.84
C GLN A 103 18.83 -19.44 -1.94
N LEU A 104 17.51 -19.12 -1.97
CA LEU A 104 17.02 -17.74 -1.93
C LEU A 104 17.53 -17.00 -0.70
N THR A 105 17.36 -17.58 0.49
CA THR A 105 17.80 -16.96 1.76
C THR A 105 19.31 -16.74 1.79
N ASP A 106 20.11 -17.68 1.30
CA ASP A 106 21.57 -17.55 1.27
C ASP A 106 22.02 -16.40 0.35
N GLN A 107 21.36 -16.24 -0.79
CA GLN A 107 21.65 -15.13 -1.70
C GLN A 107 21.26 -13.78 -1.08
N LEU A 108 20.10 -13.70 -0.42
CA LEU A 108 19.66 -12.50 0.27
C LEU A 108 20.59 -12.09 1.41
N ARG A 109 21.14 -13.05 2.16
CA ARG A 109 22.17 -12.80 3.18
C ARG A 109 23.40 -12.15 2.58
N ARG A 110 23.93 -12.69 1.49
CA ARG A 110 25.10 -12.13 0.81
C ARG A 110 24.85 -10.69 0.34
N ILE A 111 23.66 -10.42 -0.16
CA ILE A 111 23.26 -9.06 -0.56
C ILE A 111 23.18 -8.14 0.68
N LYS A 112 22.61 -8.64 1.79
CA LYS A 112 22.54 -7.87 3.04
C LYS A 112 23.92 -7.56 3.62
N GLU A 113 24.88 -8.47 3.49
CA GLU A 113 26.28 -8.22 3.88
C GLU A 113 26.94 -7.12 3.06
N GLN A 114 26.60 -7.03 1.75
CA GLN A 114 27.11 -5.98 0.86
C GLN A 114 26.40 -4.64 1.10
N TYR A 115 25.11 -4.67 1.45
CA TYR A 115 24.27 -3.50 1.65
C TYR A 115 23.57 -3.51 3.02
N PRO A 116 24.32 -3.41 4.13
CA PRO A 116 23.78 -3.60 5.48
C PRO A 116 22.72 -2.56 5.87
N ALA A 117 22.80 -1.35 5.32
CA ALA A 117 21.84 -0.27 5.59
C ALA A 117 20.55 -0.38 4.77
N LYS A 118 20.50 -1.28 3.76
CA LYS A 118 19.27 -1.44 2.94
C LYS A 118 18.23 -2.24 3.68
N GLU A 119 17.04 -1.68 3.87
CA GLU A 119 15.90 -2.31 4.55
C GLU A 119 14.73 -2.63 3.61
N GLU A 120 14.74 -2.02 2.43
CA GLU A 120 13.66 -2.11 1.45
C GLU A 120 13.95 -3.20 0.41
N ALA A 121 12.91 -3.95 0.04
CA ALA A 121 12.91 -4.87 -1.07
C ALA A 121 11.57 -4.83 -1.81
N THR A 122 11.60 -5.01 -3.13
CA THR A 122 10.39 -5.12 -3.95
C THR A 122 10.24 -6.55 -4.43
N VAL A 123 9.09 -7.16 -4.16
CA VAL A 123 8.74 -8.50 -4.67
C VAL A 123 7.75 -8.35 -5.81
N LEU A 124 8.14 -8.77 -7.00
CA LEU A 124 7.30 -8.80 -8.18
C LEU A 124 6.84 -10.23 -8.45
N VAL A 125 5.57 -10.39 -8.82
CA VAL A 125 4.97 -11.72 -8.96
C VAL A 125 4.26 -11.84 -10.30
N GLU A 126 4.48 -12.95 -11.00
CA GLU A 126 3.72 -13.29 -12.21
C GLU A 126 2.26 -13.63 -11.87
N PRO A 127 1.28 -13.35 -12.78
CA PRO A 127 -0.16 -13.43 -12.47
C PRO A 127 -0.68 -14.79 -12.00
N TYR A 128 0.01 -15.87 -12.33
CA TYR A 128 -0.45 -17.25 -12.04
C TYR A 128 0.25 -17.89 -10.85
N ILE A 129 1.07 -17.14 -10.12
CA ILE A 129 1.77 -17.66 -8.94
C ILE A 129 0.79 -17.77 -7.77
N PRO A 130 0.71 -18.94 -7.09
CA PRO A 130 -0.12 -19.10 -5.90
C PRO A 130 0.26 -18.14 -4.79
N TYR A 131 -0.74 -17.59 -4.09
CA TYR A 131 -0.53 -16.65 -2.98
C TYR A 131 0.37 -17.21 -1.87
N GLU A 132 0.29 -18.51 -1.62
CA GLU A 132 1.16 -19.18 -0.63
C GLU A 132 2.64 -19.07 -0.97
N VAL A 133 3.00 -19.08 -2.27
CA VAL A 133 4.38 -18.88 -2.73
C VAL A 133 4.83 -17.45 -2.47
N LEU A 134 3.97 -16.46 -2.76
CA LEU A 134 4.25 -15.05 -2.46
C LEU A 134 4.53 -14.87 -0.97
N VAL A 135 3.67 -15.40 -0.10
CA VAL A 135 3.87 -15.29 1.36
C VAL A 135 5.16 -15.95 1.79
N ALA A 136 5.46 -17.16 1.29
CA ALA A 136 6.69 -17.87 1.61
C ALA A 136 7.95 -17.09 1.19
N VAL A 137 7.92 -16.47 0.00
CA VAL A 137 9.03 -15.60 -0.46
C VAL A 137 9.16 -14.36 0.42
N MET A 138 8.06 -13.68 0.73
CA MET A 138 8.08 -12.49 1.59
C MET A 138 8.65 -12.79 2.97
N ASP A 139 8.30 -13.93 3.58
CA ASP A 139 8.83 -14.34 4.87
C ASP A 139 10.34 -14.54 4.83
N ARG A 140 10.87 -15.14 3.75
CA ARG A 140 12.31 -15.34 3.54
C ARG A 140 13.05 -14.03 3.24
N VAL A 141 12.40 -13.10 2.57
CA VAL A 141 12.96 -11.76 2.30
C VAL A 141 13.06 -10.95 3.57
N ARG A 142 12.08 -11.05 4.47
CA ARG A 142 12.06 -10.30 5.73
C ARG A 142 13.03 -10.83 6.75
N VAL A 143 13.10 -12.16 6.91
CA VAL A 143 13.77 -12.79 8.02
C VAL A 143 14.52 -14.04 7.56
N ALA A 144 15.79 -14.12 7.91
CA ALA A 144 16.56 -15.36 7.80
C ALA A 144 16.60 -16.06 9.15
N GLU A 145 16.39 -17.36 9.14
CA GLU A 145 16.61 -18.20 10.31
C GLU A 145 18.07 -18.70 10.31
N GLU A 146 18.78 -18.40 11.35
CA GLU A 146 20.14 -18.88 11.60
C GLU A 146 20.12 -19.90 12.74
N ARG A 147 20.51 -21.12 12.43
CA ARG A 147 20.61 -22.14 13.47
C ARG A 147 22.00 -22.03 14.12
N ASP A 148 22.02 -21.69 15.37
CA ASP A 148 23.23 -21.79 16.20
C ASP A 148 23.36 -23.24 16.67
N ASP A 149 24.26 -24.00 16.03
CA ASP A 149 24.47 -25.41 16.35
C ASP A 149 25.07 -25.59 17.75
N VAL A 150 25.72 -24.57 18.32
CA VAL A 150 26.34 -24.63 19.66
C VAL A 150 25.28 -24.50 20.75
N LEU A 151 24.29 -23.62 20.55
CA LEU A 151 23.25 -23.32 21.54
C LEU A 151 21.93 -24.01 21.23
N ASN A 152 21.83 -24.75 20.11
CA ASN A 152 20.61 -25.34 19.58
C ASN A 152 19.44 -24.36 19.57
N ARG A 153 19.72 -23.12 19.22
CA ARG A 153 18.74 -22.02 19.13
C ARG A 153 18.62 -21.56 17.68
N VAL A 154 17.40 -21.23 17.30
CA VAL A 154 17.12 -20.57 16.02
C VAL A 154 17.10 -19.07 16.29
N ASN A 155 18.10 -18.35 15.80
CA ASN A 155 18.12 -16.91 15.79
C ASN A 155 17.43 -16.41 14.53
N ARG A 156 16.58 -15.41 14.68
CA ARG A 156 15.96 -14.72 13.55
C ARG A 156 16.71 -13.42 13.28
N VAL A 157 17.27 -13.32 12.09
CA VAL A 157 17.99 -12.14 11.63
C VAL A 157 17.12 -11.43 10.62
N GLU A 158 16.79 -10.18 10.88
CA GLU A 158 16.04 -9.34 9.92
C GLU A 158 16.95 -9.00 8.74
N LEU A 159 16.44 -9.26 7.52
CA LEU A 159 17.12 -8.93 6.27
C LEU A 159 16.57 -7.65 5.69
N PHE A 160 15.38 -7.72 5.08
CA PHE A 160 14.71 -6.60 4.43
C PHE A 160 13.28 -6.49 4.98
N PRO A 161 13.06 -5.81 6.10
CA PRO A 161 11.75 -5.75 6.77
C PRO A 161 10.71 -4.99 5.97
N GLN A 162 11.11 -4.05 5.12
CA GLN A 162 10.21 -3.20 4.32
C GLN A 162 10.00 -3.81 2.94
N VAL A 163 9.00 -4.69 2.81
CA VAL A 163 8.70 -5.37 1.54
C VAL A 163 7.52 -4.71 0.84
N SER A 164 7.75 -4.27 -0.40
CA SER A 164 6.70 -3.85 -1.34
C SER A 164 6.36 -4.99 -2.29
N VAL A 165 5.10 -5.07 -2.72
CA VAL A 165 4.64 -6.10 -3.67
C VAL A 165 4.07 -5.43 -4.91
N GLY A 166 4.39 -5.98 -6.08
CA GLY A 166 3.89 -5.53 -7.38
C GLY A 166 3.76 -6.68 -8.37
N ASP A 167 3.24 -6.35 -9.56
CA ASP A 167 3.13 -7.29 -10.67
C ASP A 167 4.45 -7.36 -11.44
N ALA A 168 4.86 -8.58 -11.82
CA ALA A 168 6.03 -8.76 -12.65
C ALA A 168 5.74 -8.30 -14.09
N PRO A 169 6.67 -7.60 -14.75
CA PRO A 169 6.54 -7.31 -16.16
C PRO A 169 6.54 -8.61 -16.98
N LEU A 170 5.65 -8.66 -17.98
CA LEU A 170 5.51 -9.78 -18.92
C LEU A 170 6.73 -9.88 -19.86
#